data_52632f14d5460d242cec369c56375b53
#
_entry.id   52632f14d5460d242cec369c56375b53
#
_cell.length_a   1.000
_cell.length_b   1.000
_cell.length_c   1.000
_cell.angle_alpha   90.00
_cell.angle_beta   90.00
_cell.angle_gamma   90.00
#
_symmetry.space_group_name_H-M   'P 1'
#
loop_
_entity.id
_entity.type
_entity.pdbx_description
1 polymer ?
#
loop_
_entity_poly.entity_id
_entity_poly.type
_entity_poly.pdbx_seq_one_letter_code
_entity_poly.pdbx_strand_id
1 'polypeptide(L)'
;MVEYLDYYDEDWNFLWKETRENVHANWLWHNTVHCRLYTKQWDILFQIRADTHTFYTTASWHVLSGETIKQAFNREIMEELWIDIDSSDAEFVSVVPWKLDKQKSDWTWYRDRAKAHVYVDLYEWDFSDFDFDPAEIQWVAVVNAKETLQLFTRWSGEIQATIVTNNWIQKEMVGIDRFLVTQNETYLWKYGDILGKVISLSKI
;
A
#
# COMPACT_ATOMS: atom_id res chain seq x y z
N MET A 1 11.21 -11.66 15.70
CA MET A 1 12.31 -12.18 14.82
C MET A 1 13.05 -11.00 14.25
N VAL A 2 14.37 -11.06 13.97
CA VAL A 2 15.10 -9.95 13.34
C VAL A 2 14.90 -10.09 11.83
N GLU A 3 14.37 -9.04 11.19
CA GLU A 3 14.19 -8.96 9.75
C GLU A 3 15.48 -8.51 9.07
N TYR A 4 15.84 -9.20 7.98
CA TYR A 4 16.95 -8.84 7.11
C TYR A 4 16.43 -8.44 5.74
N LEU A 5 16.94 -7.33 5.21
CA LEU A 5 16.61 -6.81 3.89
C LEU A 5 17.85 -6.83 2.99
N ASP A 6 17.66 -7.15 1.73
CA ASP A 6 18.69 -6.95 0.72
C ASP A 6 18.79 -5.47 0.38
N TYR A 7 20.03 -4.92 0.31
CA TYR A 7 20.22 -3.53 -0.05
C TYR A 7 21.12 -3.35 -1.26
N TYR A 8 20.98 -2.20 -1.93
CA TYR A 8 21.49 -1.93 -3.26
C TYR A 8 22.21 -0.57 -3.31
N ASP A 9 23.06 -0.39 -4.33
CA ASP A 9 23.65 0.93 -4.65
C ASP A 9 22.68 1.82 -5.45
N GLU A 10 23.15 3.00 -5.87
CA GLU A 10 22.38 3.95 -6.69
C GLU A 10 22.02 3.40 -8.06
N ASP A 11 22.86 2.54 -8.64
CA ASP A 11 22.68 1.90 -9.94
C ASP A 11 21.86 0.61 -9.82
N TRP A 12 21.39 0.29 -8.61
CA TRP A 12 20.59 -0.88 -8.29
C TRP A 12 21.35 -2.20 -8.40
N ASN A 13 22.65 -2.20 -8.19
CA ASN A 13 23.42 -3.43 -8.02
C ASN A 13 23.26 -3.91 -6.58
N PHE A 14 23.01 -5.21 -6.42
CA PHE A 14 22.95 -5.83 -5.09
C PHE A 14 24.29 -5.69 -4.39
N LEU A 15 24.27 -5.21 -3.16
CA LEU A 15 25.48 -5.08 -2.35
C LEU A 15 25.56 -6.17 -1.28
N TRP A 16 24.58 -6.24 -0.41
CA TRP A 16 24.51 -7.22 0.66
C TRP A 16 23.14 -7.21 1.34
N LYS A 17 23.02 -7.90 2.45
CA LYS A 17 21.86 -7.87 3.35
C LYS A 17 22.22 -7.27 4.69
N GLU A 18 21.27 -6.59 5.30
CA GLU A 18 21.44 -5.97 6.63
C GLU A 18 20.11 -6.03 7.40
N THR A 19 20.14 -5.81 8.70
CA THR A 19 18.92 -5.72 9.48
C THR A 19 18.08 -4.55 9.02
N ARG A 20 16.74 -4.69 9.07
CA ARG A 20 15.79 -3.62 8.73
C ARG A 20 16.14 -2.31 9.44
N GLU A 21 16.49 -2.38 10.74
CA GLU A 21 16.91 -1.22 11.52
C GLU A 21 18.12 -0.51 10.90
N ASN A 22 19.16 -1.25 10.54
CA ASN A 22 20.37 -0.70 9.95
C ASN A 22 20.15 -0.18 8.53
N VAL A 23 19.28 -0.84 7.73
CA VAL A 23 18.90 -0.36 6.39
C VAL A 23 18.28 1.03 6.49
N HIS A 24 17.34 1.24 7.41
CA HIS A 24 16.71 2.55 7.62
C HIS A 24 17.68 3.55 8.26
N ALA A 25 18.45 3.16 9.29
CA ALA A 25 19.40 4.05 9.95
C ALA A 25 20.45 4.61 8.99
N ASN A 26 20.92 3.78 8.05
CA ASN A 26 21.96 4.15 7.07
C ASN A 26 21.36 4.60 5.72
N TRP A 27 20.01 4.71 5.62
CA TRP A 27 19.31 5.18 4.43
C TRP A 27 19.67 4.40 3.16
N LEU A 28 19.73 3.07 3.26
CA LEU A 28 20.12 2.18 2.18
C LEU A 28 18.93 1.89 1.26
N TRP A 29 19.18 1.78 -0.05
CA TRP A 29 18.19 1.37 -1.01
C TRP A 29 17.78 -0.09 -0.79
N HIS A 30 16.47 -0.34 -0.71
CA HIS A 30 15.91 -1.68 -0.59
C HIS A 30 14.61 -1.81 -1.39
N ASN A 31 14.10 -3.02 -1.52
CA ASN A 31 12.82 -3.27 -2.19
C ASN A 31 11.66 -3.26 -1.19
N THR A 32 10.56 -2.67 -1.63
CA THR A 32 9.24 -2.83 -0.99
C THR A 32 8.22 -3.30 -2.03
N VAL A 33 7.16 -3.94 -1.58
CA VAL A 33 6.02 -4.31 -2.43
C VAL A 33 4.79 -3.57 -1.95
N HIS A 34 4.01 -3.01 -2.88
CA HIS A 34 2.73 -2.36 -2.62
C HIS A 34 1.65 -3.09 -3.38
N CYS A 35 0.64 -3.59 -2.68
CA CYS A 35 -0.54 -4.23 -3.25
C CYS A 35 -1.75 -3.33 -3.20
N ARG A 36 -2.62 -3.46 -4.20
CA ARG A 36 -3.97 -2.94 -4.21
C ARG A 36 -4.92 -4.06 -4.59
N LEU A 37 -5.80 -4.45 -3.68
CA LEU A 37 -6.90 -5.35 -4.01
C LEU A 37 -8.05 -4.55 -4.62
N TYR A 38 -8.67 -5.11 -5.65
CA TYR A 38 -9.84 -4.51 -6.32
C TYR A 38 -10.85 -5.57 -6.73
N THR A 39 -12.12 -5.16 -6.93
CA THR A 39 -13.21 -6.01 -7.41
C THR A 39 -13.56 -5.75 -8.87
N LYS A 40 -14.34 -6.63 -9.48
CA LYS A 40 -14.93 -6.42 -10.84
C LYS A 40 -15.82 -5.19 -10.91
N GLN A 41 -16.34 -4.70 -9.80
CA GLN A 41 -17.16 -3.50 -9.69
C GLN A 41 -16.32 -2.21 -9.59
N TRP A 42 -14.99 -2.30 -9.73
CA TRP A 42 -14.01 -1.22 -9.56
C TRP A 42 -13.90 -0.70 -8.13
N ASP A 43 -14.32 -1.46 -7.16
CA ASP A 43 -14.03 -1.12 -5.78
C ASP A 43 -12.58 -1.45 -5.48
N ILE A 44 -11.90 -0.53 -4.79
CA ILE A 44 -10.51 -0.67 -4.42
C ILE A 44 -10.37 -0.53 -2.91
N LEU A 45 -9.56 -1.39 -2.32
CA LEU A 45 -9.37 -1.49 -0.88
C LEU A 45 -8.15 -0.69 -0.43
N PHE A 46 -8.32 0.07 0.65
CA PHE A 46 -7.28 0.81 1.35
C PHE A 46 -7.24 0.42 2.82
N GLN A 47 -6.05 0.36 3.41
CA GLN A 47 -5.91 0.38 4.86
C GLN A 47 -6.18 1.77 5.41
N ILE A 48 -6.75 1.84 6.60
CA ILE A 48 -6.81 3.06 7.40
C ILE A 48 -5.75 2.94 8.49
N ARG A 49 -4.73 3.77 8.40
CA ARG A 49 -3.63 3.78 9.36
C ARG A 49 -4.09 4.22 10.74
N ALA A 50 -3.65 3.52 11.78
CA ALA A 50 -4.00 3.83 13.16
C ALA A 50 -3.38 5.16 13.66
N ASP A 51 -2.23 5.57 13.13
CA ASP A 51 -1.49 6.76 13.55
C ASP A 51 -2.01 8.06 12.92
N THR A 52 -2.49 8.03 11.67
CA THR A 52 -2.88 9.22 10.89
C THR A 52 -4.35 9.23 10.49
N HIS A 53 -5.05 8.12 10.60
CA HIS A 53 -6.42 7.91 10.10
C HIS A 53 -6.57 8.18 8.60
N THR A 54 -5.47 8.07 7.84
CA THR A 54 -5.47 8.26 6.39
C THR A 54 -5.56 6.94 5.65
N PHE A 55 -6.13 7.00 4.44
CA PHE A 55 -6.19 5.86 3.53
C PHE A 55 -4.82 5.65 2.91
N TYR A 56 -4.28 4.46 3.13
CA TYR A 56 -2.99 4.04 2.63
C TYR A 56 -3.14 2.89 1.62
N THR A 57 -2.05 2.29 1.14
CA THR A 57 -2.12 1.11 0.26
C THR A 57 -2.91 -0.02 0.91
N THR A 58 -3.42 -0.98 0.14
CA THR A 58 -4.05 -2.16 0.74
C THR A 58 -3.03 -2.91 1.59
N ALA A 59 -1.81 -3.06 1.06
CA ALA A 59 -0.70 -3.71 1.73
C ALA A 59 0.63 -3.10 1.25
N SER A 60 1.60 -2.85 2.14
CA SER A 60 2.88 -2.21 1.78
C SER A 60 4.00 -2.58 2.73
N TRP A 61 4.97 -3.37 2.25
CA TRP A 61 6.05 -3.88 3.09
C TRP A 61 7.39 -4.09 2.40
N HIS A 62 8.36 -4.43 3.26
CA HIS A 62 9.69 -4.77 2.84
C HIS A 62 9.74 -6.17 2.23
N VAL A 63 10.58 -6.33 1.21
CA VAL A 63 10.95 -7.63 0.69
C VAL A 63 12.09 -8.17 1.53
N LEU A 64 11.87 -9.26 2.24
CA LEU A 64 12.90 -9.86 3.08
C LEU A 64 14.04 -10.43 2.24
N SER A 65 15.22 -10.52 2.85
CA SER A 65 16.40 -11.09 2.18
C SER A 65 16.13 -12.52 1.70
N GLY A 66 16.30 -12.73 0.40
CA GLY A 66 16.05 -14.01 -0.26
C GLY A 66 14.62 -14.23 -0.73
N GLU A 67 13.68 -13.32 -0.45
CA GLU A 67 12.34 -13.37 -1.02
C GLU A 67 12.30 -12.78 -2.44
N THR A 68 11.43 -13.32 -3.26
CA THR A 68 10.96 -12.64 -4.46
C THR A 68 9.87 -11.62 -4.09
N ILE A 69 9.64 -10.64 -4.96
CA ILE A 69 8.57 -9.63 -4.78
C ILE A 69 7.20 -10.30 -4.57
N LYS A 70 6.89 -11.36 -5.34
CA LYS A 70 5.61 -12.07 -5.21
C LYS A 70 5.48 -12.89 -3.92
N GLN A 71 6.58 -13.44 -3.41
CA GLN A 71 6.57 -14.12 -2.11
C GLN A 71 6.31 -13.12 -0.98
N ALA A 72 6.99 -11.97 -0.99
CA ALA A 72 6.71 -10.89 -0.04
C ALA A 72 5.25 -10.42 -0.12
N PHE A 73 4.72 -10.27 -1.33
CA PHE A 73 3.32 -9.91 -1.55
C PHE A 73 2.34 -10.88 -0.86
N ASN A 74 2.46 -12.19 -1.12
CA ASN A 74 1.56 -13.19 -0.53
C ASN A 74 1.68 -13.25 1.00
N ARG A 75 2.91 -13.24 1.52
CA ARG A 75 3.17 -13.27 2.96
C ARG A 75 2.47 -12.11 3.67
N GLU A 76 2.61 -10.92 3.16
CA GLU A 76 2.14 -9.71 3.81
C GLU A 76 0.62 -9.54 3.74
N ILE A 77 -0.01 -9.93 2.63
CA ILE A 77 -1.48 -9.94 2.57
C ILE A 77 -2.04 -10.93 3.60
N MET A 78 -1.40 -12.10 3.74
CA MET A 78 -1.79 -13.07 4.76
C MET A 78 -1.57 -12.52 6.18
N GLU A 79 -0.43 -11.89 6.46
CA GLU A 79 -0.10 -11.39 7.80
C GLU A 79 -0.98 -10.23 8.24
N GLU A 80 -1.33 -9.29 7.33
CA GLU A 80 -2.09 -8.11 7.70
C GLU A 80 -3.61 -8.24 7.52
N LEU A 81 -4.06 -8.94 6.49
CA LEU A 81 -5.49 -9.04 6.18
C LEU A 81 -6.08 -10.42 6.45
N TRP A 82 -5.24 -11.41 6.78
CA TRP A 82 -5.62 -12.83 6.96
C TRP A 82 -6.30 -13.42 5.72
N ILE A 83 -5.95 -12.90 4.55
CA ILE A 83 -6.46 -13.37 3.27
C ILE A 83 -5.39 -14.21 2.58
N ASP A 84 -5.74 -15.44 2.23
CA ASP A 84 -4.90 -16.30 1.39
C ASP A 84 -5.15 -15.98 -0.08
N ILE A 85 -4.17 -15.35 -0.74
CA ILE A 85 -4.25 -15.03 -2.15
C ILE A 85 -3.07 -15.64 -2.92
N ASP A 86 -3.31 -16.00 -4.16
CA ASP A 86 -2.25 -16.35 -5.12
C ASP A 86 -1.93 -15.15 -5.99
N SER A 87 -0.80 -14.50 -5.73
CA SER A 87 -0.34 -13.36 -6.53
C SER A 87 0.16 -13.74 -7.92
N SER A 88 -0.02 -15.00 -8.40
CA SER A 88 0.39 -15.40 -9.75
C SER A 88 -0.27 -14.53 -10.82
N ASP A 89 -1.54 -14.14 -10.59
CA ASP A 89 -2.35 -13.33 -11.49
C ASP A 89 -2.27 -11.81 -11.19
N ALA A 90 -1.54 -11.41 -10.13
CA ALA A 90 -1.37 -10.01 -9.81
C ALA A 90 -0.68 -9.24 -10.94
N GLU A 91 -1.32 -8.15 -11.36
CA GLU A 91 -0.88 -7.31 -12.45
C GLU A 91 0.12 -6.25 -11.97
N PHE A 92 1.30 -6.25 -12.58
CA PHE A 92 2.31 -5.23 -12.31
C PHE A 92 1.88 -3.86 -12.89
N VAL A 93 2.01 -2.82 -12.10
CA VAL A 93 1.71 -1.44 -12.52
C VAL A 93 2.99 -0.67 -12.79
N SER A 94 3.85 -0.55 -11.80
CA SER A 94 5.09 0.26 -11.91
C SER A 94 6.06 0.01 -10.76
N VAL A 95 7.29 0.51 -10.92
CA VAL A 95 8.23 0.71 -9.80
C VAL A 95 8.28 2.18 -9.45
N VAL A 96 8.07 2.49 -8.17
CA VAL A 96 8.10 3.86 -7.64
C VAL A 96 9.30 4.03 -6.73
N PRO A 97 10.30 4.85 -7.09
CA PRO A 97 11.35 5.22 -6.15
C PRO A 97 10.74 6.05 -5.03
N TRP A 98 11.00 5.64 -3.80
CA TRP A 98 10.51 6.28 -2.60
C TRP A 98 11.67 6.79 -1.76
N LYS A 99 11.59 8.03 -1.30
CA LYS A 99 12.54 8.62 -0.36
C LYS A 99 11.76 9.40 0.67
N LEU A 100 11.88 9.00 1.91
CA LEU A 100 11.30 9.69 3.05
C LEU A 100 12.37 9.93 4.11
N ASP A 101 12.56 11.18 4.49
CA ASP A 101 13.43 11.59 5.59
C ASP A 101 12.59 12.50 6.50
N LYS A 102 12.11 11.95 7.61
CA LYS A 102 11.20 12.64 8.52
C LYS A 102 11.68 12.52 9.95
N GLN A 103 11.79 13.65 10.65
CA GLN A 103 12.02 13.65 12.09
C GLN A 103 10.73 13.27 12.82
N LYS A 104 10.83 12.30 13.74
CA LYS A 104 9.72 11.91 14.60
C LYS A 104 9.57 12.89 15.77
N SER A 105 8.45 12.78 16.47
CA SER A 105 8.15 13.60 17.66
C SER A 105 9.14 13.41 18.82
N ASP A 106 9.80 12.26 18.89
CA ASP A 106 10.86 11.92 19.86
C ASP A 106 12.26 12.37 19.43
N TRP A 107 12.38 13.20 18.40
CA TRP A 107 13.61 13.70 17.78
C TRP A 107 14.43 12.65 17.03
N THR A 108 14.02 11.40 16.99
CA THR A 108 14.64 10.38 16.12
C THR A 108 14.26 10.62 14.66
N TRP A 109 15.09 10.11 13.74
CA TRP A 109 14.80 10.18 12.31
C TRP A 109 14.18 8.89 11.83
N TYR A 110 13.09 9.01 11.07
CA TYR A 110 12.60 7.91 10.24
C TYR A 110 13.09 8.16 8.81
N ARG A 111 13.91 7.25 8.33
CA ARG A 111 14.49 7.29 7.00
C ARG A 111 14.07 6.07 6.22
N ASP A 112 13.56 6.30 5.03
CA ASP A 112 13.14 5.24 4.13
C ASP A 112 13.58 5.56 2.72
N ARG A 113 14.26 4.61 2.07
CA ARG A 113 14.78 4.73 0.73
C ARG A 113 14.53 3.45 -0.02
N ALA A 114 13.42 3.37 -0.71
CA ALA A 114 12.94 2.12 -1.30
C ALA A 114 12.57 2.26 -2.78
N LYS A 115 12.59 1.14 -3.49
CA LYS A 115 11.85 0.94 -4.73
C LYS A 115 10.60 0.13 -4.42
N ALA A 116 9.44 0.81 -4.47
CA ALA A 116 8.14 0.20 -4.29
C ALA A 116 7.68 -0.46 -5.60
N HIS A 117 7.58 -1.77 -5.60
CA HIS A 117 7.00 -2.56 -6.69
C HIS A 117 5.49 -2.59 -6.51
N VAL A 118 4.76 -1.89 -7.37
CA VAL A 118 3.32 -1.71 -7.25
C VAL A 118 2.57 -2.73 -8.10
N TYR A 119 1.65 -3.44 -7.47
CA TYR A 119 0.76 -4.41 -8.08
C TYR A 119 -0.71 -4.10 -7.79
N VAL A 120 -1.58 -4.56 -8.65
CA VAL A 120 -3.02 -4.65 -8.42
C VAL A 120 -3.44 -6.12 -8.58
N ASP A 121 -4.37 -6.58 -7.75
CA ASP A 121 -4.86 -7.95 -7.80
C ASP A 121 -6.38 -7.99 -7.67
N LEU A 122 -7.03 -8.83 -8.47
CA LEU A 122 -8.46 -9.02 -8.45
C LEU A 122 -8.82 -9.95 -7.30
N TYR A 123 -9.52 -9.42 -6.32
CA TYR A 123 -10.02 -10.19 -5.21
C TYR A 123 -11.49 -9.84 -4.93
N GLU A 124 -12.38 -10.81 -5.04
CA GLU A 124 -13.79 -10.66 -4.70
C GLU A 124 -13.97 -11.03 -3.23
N TRP A 125 -14.10 -10.01 -2.38
CA TRP A 125 -14.24 -10.19 -0.94
C TRP A 125 -15.68 -10.12 -0.46
N ASP A 126 -15.97 -10.85 0.63
CA ASP A 126 -17.02 -10.50 1.56
C ASP A 126 -16.38 -9.71 2.72
N PHE A 127 -17.10 -8.76 3.31
CA PHE A 127 -16.57 -7.99 4.45
C PHE A 127 -16.31 -8.85 5.69
N SER A 128 -16.91 -10.04 5.77
CA SER A 128 -16.64 -11.02 6.80
C SER A 128 -15.32 -11.79 6.62
N ASP A 129 -14.66 -11.65 5.46
CA ASP A 129 -13.38 -12.30 5.20
C ASP A 129 -12.22 -11.62 5.92
N PHE A 130 -12.41 -10.36 6.33
CA PHE A 130 -11.36 -9.57 6.96
C PHE A 130 -11.28 -9.83 8.46
N ASP A 131 -10.14 -10.33 8.91
CA ASP A 131 -9.78 -10.44 10.31
C ASP A 131 -8.38 -9.84 10.51
N PHE A 132 -8.30 -8.52 10.69
CA PHE A 132 -7.05 -7.79 10.81
C PHE A 132 -6.66 -7.50 12.26
N ASP A 133 -5.35 -7.50 12.53
CA ASP A 133 -4.83 -7.09 13.83
C ASP A 133 -5.03 -5.57 14.03
N PRO A 134 -5.86 -5.15 14.99
CA PRO A 134 -6.11 -3.73 15.23
C PRO A 134 -4.89 -2.96 15.74
N ALA A 135 -3.80 -3.64 16.11
CA ALA A 135 -2.53 -3.00 16.46
C ALA A 135 -1.77 -2.50 15.22
N GLU A 136 -1.99 -3.12 14.04
CA GLU A 136 -1.34 -2.78 12.78
C GLU A 136 -2.27 -2.01 11.84
N ILE A 137 -3.47 -2.54 11.62
CA ILE A 137 -4.49 -1.93 10.77
C ILE A 137 -5.69 -1.58 11.63
N GLN A 138 -6.05 -0.30 11.67
CA GLN A 138 -7.21 0.12 12.44
C GLN A 138 -8.50 -0.34 11.78
N TRP A 139 -8.65 -0.07 10.48
CA TRP A 139 -9.82 -0.42 9.65
C TRP A 139 -9.41 -0.50 8.19
N VAL A 140 -10.32 -0.94 7.34
CA VAL A 140 -10.18 -0.85 5.89
C VAL A 140 -11.25 0.06 5.30
N ALA A 141 -10.92 0.73 4.21
CA ALA A 141 -11.81 1.57 3.43
C ALA A 141 -11.94 1.00 2.02
N VAL A 142 -13.17 0.89 1.55
CA VAL A 142 -13.48 0.49 0.18
C VAL A 142 -14.09 1.68 -0.55
N VAL A 143 -13.50 2.07 -1.66
CA VAL A 143 -13.94 3.20 -2.50
C VAL A 143 -13.98 2.78 -3.97
N ASN A 144 -14.83 3.44 -4.75
CA ASN A 144 -14.89 3.19 -6.19
C ASN A 144 -13.69 3.86 -6.90
N ALA A 145 -12.94 3.09 -7.70
CA ALA A 145 -11.72 3.56 -8.37
C ALA A 145 -11.99 4.71 -9.36
N LYS A 146 -13.14 4.72 -10.05
CA LYS A 146 -13.50 5.79 -10.99
C LYS A 146 -13.79 7.10 -10.26
N GLU A 147 -14.56 7.03 -9.16
CA GLU A 147 -14.86 8.19 -8.33
C GLU A 147 -13.59 8.74 -7.67
N THR A 148 -12.72 7.84 -7.19
CA THR A 148 -11.42 8.20 -6.62
C THR A 148 -10.52 8.89 -7.64
N LEU A 149 -10.46 8.39 -8.88
CA LEU A 149 -9.70 9.04 -9.96
C LEU A 149 -10.26 10.43 -10.27
N GLN A 150 -11.58 10.59 -10.27
CA GLN A 150 -12.21 11.91 -10.48
C GLN A 150 -11.90 12.87 -9.32
N LEU A 151 -11.96 12.40 -8.08
CA LEU A 151 -11.59 13.18 -6.88
C LEU A 151 -10.14 13.68 -7.00
N PHE A 152 -9.19 12.83 -7.38
CA PHE A 152 -7.79 13.21 -7.56
C PHE A 152 -7.57 14.15 -8.75
N THR A 153 -8.32 13.97 -9.83
CA THR A 153 -8.23 14.86 -11.01
C THR A 153 -8.76 16.26 -10.71
N ARG A 154 -9.86 16.36 -9.96
CA ARG A 154 -10.50 17.64 -9.63
C ARG A 154 -9.84 18.32 -8.42
N TRP A 155 -9.13 17.56 -7.61
CA TRP A 155 -8.56 18.01 -6.34
C TRP A 155 -9.57 18.63 -5.36
N SER A 156 -10.84 18.29 -5.50
CA SER A 156 -11.93 18.80 -4.68
C SER A 156 -13.15 17.90 -4.76
N GLY A 157 -14.04 18.03 -3.77
CA GLY A 157 -15.23 17.23 -3.63
C GLY A 157 -15.06 16.07 -2.66
N GLU A 158 -16.04 15.21 -2.63
CA GLU A 158 -16.10 14.03 -1.76
C GLU A 158 -16.62 12.84 -2.54
N ILE A 159 -16.23 11.63 -2.12
CA ILE A 159 -16.73 10.35 -2.62
C ILE A 159 -17.22 9.50 -1.48
N GLN A 160 -18.09 8.53 -1.77
CA GLN A 160 -18.53 7.58 -0.76
C GLN A 160 -17.46 6.53 -0.50
N ALA A 161 -17.10 6.34 0.78
CA ALA A 161 -16.29 5.23 1.25
C ALA A 161 -17.14 4.29 2.11
N THR A 162 -16.91 2.98 2.00
CA THR A 162 -17.38 1.98 2.95
C THR A 162 -16.25 1.66 3.91
N ILE A 163 -16.42 2.00 5.18
CA ILE A 163 -15.44 1.72 6.23
C ILE A 163 -15.83 0.42 6.92
N VAL A 164 -14.88 -0.49 7.00
CA VAL A 164 -15.05 -1.82 7.58
C VAL A 164 -14.12 -1.97 8.76
N THR A 165 -14.68 -2.43 9.87
CA THR A 165 -13.96 -2.81 11.09
C THR A 165 -14.34 -4.23 11.45
N ASN A 166 -13.65 -4.86 12.39
CA ASN A 166 -14.02 -6.18 12.89
C ASN A 166 -15.44 -6.24 13.52
N ASN A 167 -16.07 -5.11 13.81
CA ASN A 167 -17.32 -5.05 14.56
C ASN A 167 -18.49 -4.39 13.81
N TRP A 168 -18.20 -3.54 12.82
CA TRP A 168 -19.23 -2.78 12.11
C TRP A 168 -18.78 -2.34 10.72
N ILE A 169 -19.76 -2.04 9.88
CA ILE A 169 -19.60 -1.48 8.54
C ILE A 169 -20.40 -0.19 8.48
N GLN A 170 -19.81 0.89 8.00
CA GLN A 170 -20.51 2.16 7.76
C GLN A 170 -20.10 2.80 6.44
N LYS A 171 -20.95 3.68 5.93
CA LYS A 171 -20.66 4.52 4.78
C LYS A 171 -20.42 5.96 5.25
N GLU A 172 -19.39 6.59 4.72
CA GLU A 172 -19.08 8.00 4.97
C GLU A 172 -18.65 8.71 3.68
N MET A 173 -18.81 10.03 3.65
CA MET A 173 -18.25 10.87 2.58
C MET A 173 -16.83 11.27 2.94
N VAL A 174 -15.90 11.12 2.01
CA VAL A 174 -14.48 11.36 2.24
C VAL A 174 -13.90 12.25 1.15
N GLY A 175 -13.14 13.25 1.56
CA GLY A 175 -12.38 14.13 0.68
C GLY A 175 -10.98 13.60 0.38
N ILE A 176 -10.25 14.35 -0.43
CA ILE A 176 -8.88 13.99 -0.83
C ILE A 176 -7.89 14.00 0.34
N ASP A 177 -8.16 14.77 1.37
CA ASP A 177 -7.37 14.90 2.61
C ASP A 177 -7.30 13.57 3.41
N ARG A 178 -8.28 12.67 3.18
CA ARG A 178 -8.26 11.33 3.79
C ARG A 178 -7.21 10.41 3.15
N PHE A 179 -6.69 10.73 1.99
CA PHE A 179 -5.69 9.92 1.30
C PHE A 179 -4.27 10.38 1.62
N LEU A 180 -3.40 9.45 2.00
CA LEU A 180 -2.00 9.77 2.34
C LEU A 180 -1.22 10.41 1.17
N VAL A 181 -1.69 10.25 -0.02
CA VAL A 181 -1.12 10.82 -1.26
C VAL A 181 -0.95 12.34 -1.24
N THR A 182 -1.78 13.06 -0.45
CA THR A 182 -1.69 14.53 -0.34
C THR A 182 -0.39 15.00 0.28
N GLN A 183 0.37 14.11 0.90
CA GLN A 183 1.64 14.40 1.56
C GLN A 183 2.87 14.16 0.67
N ASN A 184 2.70 13.59 -0.53
CA ASN A 184 3.81 13.28 -1.43
C ASN A 184 3.40 13.36 -2.90
N GLU A 185 3.87 14.39 -3.61
CA GLU A 185 3.56 14.64 -5.03
C GLU A 185 3.93 13.46 -5.95
N THR A 186 5.03 12.75 -5.67
CA THR A 186 5.45 11.59 -6.47
C THR A 186 4.42 10.47 -6.41
N TYR A 187 3.75 10.30 -5.29
CA TYR A 187 2.70 9.30 -5.13
C TYR A 187 1.41 9.66 -5.88
N LEU A 188 1.08 10.94 -6.00
CA LEU A 188 -0.13 11.41 -6.69
C LEU A 188 -0.17 10.98 -8.15
N TRP A 189 0.91 11.19 -8.88
CA TRP A 189 1.01 10.78 -10.28
C TRP A 189 0.81 9.27 -10.44
N LYS A 190 1.33 8.48 -9.50
CA LYS A 190 1.22 7.02 -9.51
C LYS A 190 -0.18 6.50 -9.16
N TYR A 191 -0.96 7.24 -8.37
CA TYR A 191 -2.35 6.87 -8.14
C TYR A 191 -3.21 6.94 -9.40
N GLY A 192 -2.96 7.90 -10.28
CA GLY A 192 -3.59 7.94 -11.60
C GLY A 192 -3.34 6.66 -12.40
N ASP A 193 -2.09 6.20 -12.43
CA ASP A 193 -1.70 4.96 -13.10
C ASP A 193 -2.36 3.73 -12.46
N ILE A 194 -2.35 3.64 -11.12
CA ILE A 194 -2.96 2.52 -10.37
C ILE A 194 -4.47 2.46 -10.61
N LEU A 195 -5.18 3.57 -10.42
CA LEU A 195 -6.62 3.63 -10.60
C LEU A 195 -7.00 3.41 -12.09
N GLY A 196 -6.23 3.97 -13.01
CA GLY A 196 -6.38 3.74 -14.45
C GLY A 196 -6.21 2.26 -14.82
N LYS A 197 -5.21 1.58 -14.24
CA LYS A 197 -5.01 0.13 -14.43
C LYS A 197 -6.20 -0.67 -13.91
N VAL A 198 -6.67 -0.43 -12.67
CA VAL A 198 -7.85 -1.08 -12.10
C VAL A 198 -9.08 -0.88 -13.00
N ILE A 199 -9.35 0.36 -13.44
CA ILE A 199 -10.48 0.66 -14.34
C ILE A 199 -10.36 -0.07 -15.66
N SER A 200 -9.15 -0.26 -16.19
CA SER A 200 -8.94 -0.97 -17.46
C SER A 200 -9.17 -2.48 -17.34
N LEU A 201 -8.70 -3.08 -16.24
CA LEU A 201 -8.82 -4.52 -15.98
C LEU A 201 -10.27 -4.94 -15.70
N SER A 202 -11.03 -4.10 -15.01
CA SER A 202 -12.42 -4.40 -14.66
C SER A 202 -13.42 -4.29 -15.85
N LYS A 203 -12.94 -4.03 -17.07
CA LYS A 203 -13.78 -4.01 -18.29
C LYS A 203 -13.85 -5.35 -19.00
N ILE A 204 -13.12 -6.34 -18.54
CA ILE A 204 -13.04 -7.70 -19.10
C ILE A 204 -13.93 -8.61 -18.27
#